data_1804b8c0ac51a22579ba16deb23b0097
#
_entry.id   1804b8c0ac51a22579ba16deb23b0097
#
_cell.length_a   1.000
_cell.length_b   1.000
_cell.length_c   1.000
_cell.angle_alpha   90.00
_cell.angle_beta   90.00
_cell.angle_gamma   90.00
#
_symmetry.space_group_name_H-M   'P 1'
#
loop_
_entity.id
_entity.type
_entity.pdbx_description
1 polymer ?
#
loop_
_entity_poly.entity_id
_entity_poly.type
_entity_poly.pdbx_seq_one_letter_code
_entity_poly.pdbx_strand_id
1 'polypeptide(L)'
;MRISTGLPIGVTALLFGAAGRRKSLEDALVGRLVENDYSEVVLPILDYAEPYEALLSPASRGELYRFVDRDGEVLALRSDFTPLLARLIAPRLGGLSLPMRLFYRGDVVRWAEERAGRLRESYQVGAELLGEDGEAAEAEVLRLFLDLLASTGVPRPAVIVGFAGALDELLLAAAGESGSADLAAAVARRERSAVRRLGGSAALLEVVDKGVPADPAALGRMGERLARCAETVAALSGLHPEIAIGVDLAEFAQLTVDPRLGTSDSLQRSYYDGLVFRGYAGAGGIEIGGGGRYNRLFDQLGVDLPAVGFTLGLDGLTSVATAAAPQEVGS
;
A
#
# COMPACT_ATOMS: atom_id res chain seq x y z
N MET A 1 -17.62 35.67 -22.61
CA MET A 1 -16.80 34.50 -22.29
C MET A 1 -17.49 33.79 -21.11
N ARG A 2 -18.05 32.57 -21.30
CA ARG A 2 -18.59 31.80 -20.17
C ARG A 2 -17.40 31.14 -19.42
N ILE A 3 -17.21 31.53 -18.18
CA ILE A 3 -16.22 30.87 -17.31
C ILE A 3 -16.77 29.47 -17.03
N SER A 4 -16.01 28.41 -17.36
CA SER A 4 -16.35 27.05 -16.96
C SER A 4 -16.24 26.94 -15.44
N THR A 5 -17.28 26.48 -14.77
CA THR A 5 -17.29 26.25 -13.34
C THR A 5 -16.95 24.79 -12.98
N GLY A 6 -16.70 23.93 -14.00
CA GLY A 6 -16.34 22.53 -13.82
C GLY A 6 -14.85 22.35 -13.50
N LEU A 7 -14.57 21.41 -12.59
CA LEU A 7 -13.21 20.94 -12.34
C LEU A 7 -12.81 19.87 -13.37
N PRO A 8 -11.51 19.62 -13.57
CA PRO A 8 -11.05 18.48 -14.37
C PRO A 8 -11.59 17.14 -13.81
N ILE A 9 -11.75 16.15 -14.69
CA ILE A 9 -12.18 14.80 -14.29
C ILE A 9 -11.17 14.22 -13.30
N GLY A 10 -11.67 13.61 -12.22
CA GLY A 10 -10.84 13.02 -11.16
C GLY A 10 -10.25 14.04 -10.17
N VAL A 11 -10.70 15.30 -10.26
CA VAL A 11 -10.36 16.36 -9.28
C VAL A 11 -11.64 16.76 -8.55
N THR A 12 -11.56 16.89 -7.23
CA THR A 12 -12.70 17.24 -6.38
C THR A 12 -12.36 18.40 -5.45
N ALA A 13 -13.37 19.22 -5.13
CA ALA A 13 -13.23 20.23 -4.09
C ALA A 13 -14.11 19.85 -2.89
N LEU A 14 -13.52 19.83 -1.71
CA LEU A 14 -14.26 19.70 -0.46
C LEU A 14 -14.56 21.09 0.08
N LEU A 15 -15.84 21.38 0.33
CA LEU A 15 -16.30 22.67 0.82
C LEU A 15 -17.05 22.51 2.13
N PHE A 16 -17.01 23.55 2.96
CA PHE A 16 -17.79 23.65 4.21
C PHE A 16 -17.66 22.41 5.11
N GLY A 17 -18.77 21.77 5.43
CA GLY A 17 -18.82 20.60 6.33
C GLY A 17 -18.01 19.41 5.85
N ALA A 18 -17.88 19.19 4.53
CA ALA A 18 -17.03 18.13 4.00
C ALA A 18 -15.52 18.39 4.26
N ALA A 19 -15.08 19.64 4.07
CA ALA A 19 -13.72 20.04 4.40
C ALA A 19 -13.46 19.92 5.91
N GLY A 20 -14.43 20.34 6.75
CA GLY A 20 -14.33 20.20 8.20
C GLY A 20 -14.20 18.74 8.66
N ARG A 21 -15.02 17.84 8.11
CA ARG A 21 -14.90 16.39 8.42
C ARG A 21 -13.53 15.82 8.06
N ARG A 22 -13.03 16.13 6.85
CA ARG A 22 -11.68 15.68 6.47
C ARG A 22 -10.62 16.21 7.44
N LYS A 23 -10.70 17.49 7.80
CA LYS A 23 -9.75 18.10 8.74
C LYS A 23 -9.81 17.44 10.12
N SER A 24 -10.99 17.17 10.65
CA SER A 24 -11.15 16.48 11.94
C SER A 24 -10.56 15.05 11.91
N LEU A 25 -10.76 14.34 10.80
CA LEU A 25 -10.17 13.01 10.60
C LEU A 25 -8.64 13.09 10.53
N GLU A 26 -8.11 14.01 9.75
CA GLU A 26 -6.66 14.26 9.65
C GLU A 26 -6.05 14.55 11.04
N ASP A 27 -6.66 15.48 11.81
CA ASP A 27 -6.18 15.85 13.14
C ASP A 27 -6.19 14.65 14.11
N ALA A 28 -7.21 13.79 14.04
CA ALA A 28 -7.27 12.58 14.85
C ALA A 28 -6.14 11.59 14.50
N LEU A 29 -5.89 11.35 13.21
CA LEU A 29 -4.81 10.47 12.76
C LEU A 29 -3.44 11.02 13.15
N VAL A 30 -3.20 12.32 12.92
CA VAL A 30 -1.94 12.99 13.29
C VAL A 30 -1.70 12.94 14.80
N GLY A 31 -2.75 13.19 15.61
CA GLY A 31 -2.66 13.09 17.06
C GLY A 31 -2.18 11.70 17.52
N ARG A 32 -2.74 10.63 16.93
CA ARG A 32 -2.31 9.26 17.22
C ARG A 32 -0.88 8.96 16.79
N LEU A 33 -0.43 9.48 15.65
CA LEU A 33 0.95 9.32 15.20
C LEU A 33 1.94 9.99 16.17
N VAL A 34 1.63 11.20 16.63
CA VAL A 34 2.44 11.92 17.62
C VAL A 34 2.45 11.18 18.97
N GLU A 35 1.31 10.65 19.43
CA GLU A 35 1.21 9.84 20.65
C GLU A 35 2.06 8.55 20.59
N ASN A 36 2.35 8.05 19.39
CA ASN A 36 3.23 6.89 19.16
C ASN A 36 4.67 7.29 18.77
N ASP A 37 5.13 8.50 19.12
CA ASP A 37 6.48 9.01 18.92
C ASP A 37 6.90 9.17 17.45
N TYR A 38 5.94 9.27 16.51
CA TYR A 38 6.23 9.60 15.12
C TYR A 38 6.38 11.12 14.94
N SER A 39 7.43 11.54 14.26
CA SER A 39 7.74 12.95 13.96
C SER A 39 7.34 13.32 12.54
N GLU A 40 6.71 14.50 12.36
CA GLU A 40 6.28 14.96 11.04
C GLU A 40 7.47 15.34 10.15
N VAL A 41 7.42 14.88 8.89
CA VAL A 41 8.29 15.36 7.80
C VAL A 41 7.43 15.99 6.72
N VAL A 42 7.86 17.16 6.25
CA VAL A 42 7.18 17.87 5.16
C VAL A 42 7.99 17.70 3.89
N LEU A 43 7.41 16.98 2.94
CA LEU A 43 8.05 16.66 1.66
C LEU A 43 7.51 17.55 0.54
N PRO A 44 8.37 17.95 -0.43
CA PRO A 44 7.95 18.78 -1.55
C PRO A 44 6.93 18.05 -2.43
N ILE A 45 6.06 18.81 -3.12
CA ILE A 45 5.14 18.28 -4.12
C ILE A 45 5.80 18.08 -5.49
N LEU A 46 6.94 18.74 -5.72
CA LEU A 46 7.71 18.69 -6.96
C LEU A 46 9.04 18.00 -6.72
N ASP A 47 9.46 17.19 -7.69
CA ASP A 47 10.80 16.63 -7.75
C ASP A 47 11.29 16.57 -9.20
N TYR A 48 12.60 16.36 -9.40
CA TYR A 48 13.13 16.02 -10.71
C TYR A 48 12.57 14.67 -11.16
N ALA A 49 12.07 14.60 -12.39
CA ALA A 49 11.39 13.42 -12.89
C ALA A 49 12.30 12.19 -12.91
N GLU A 50 13.52 12.30 -13.47
CA GLU A 50 14.42 11.17 -13.67
C GLU A 50 14.77 10.42 -12.36
N PRO A 51 15.31 11.06 -11.30
CA PRO A 51 15.67 10.35 -10.07
C PRO A 51 14.45 9.82 -9.30
N TYR A 52 13.29 10.46 -9.45
CA TYR A 52 12.05 10.00 -8.83
C TYR A 52 11.50 8.77 -9.54
N GLU A 53 11.43 8.81 -10.88
CA GLU A 53 10.96 7.71 -11.72
C GLU A 53 11.78 6.42 -11.54
N ALA A 54 13.09 6.56 -11.31
CA ALA A 54 13.97 5.42 -11.11
C ALA A 54 13.52 4.51 -9.95
N LEU A 55 12.84 5.09 -8.94
CA LEU A 55 12.35 4.39 -7.75
C LEU A 55 10.91 3.86 -7.89
N LEU A 56 10.20 4.24 -8.96
CA LEU A 56 8.81 3.85 -9.17
C LEU A 56 8.70 2.55 -9.96
N SER A 57 7.62 1.80 -9.73
CA SER A 57 7.26 0.67 -10.58
C SER A 57 6.93 1.12 -12.01
N PRO A 58 7.01 0.27 -13.03
CA PRO A 58 6.61 0.63 -14.39
C PRO A 58 5.18 1.18 -14.48
N ALA A 59 4.23 0.58 -13.75
CA ALA A 59 2.84 1.05 -13.68
C ALA A 59 2.76 2.46 -13.09
N SER A 60 3.42 2.70 -11.96
CA SER A 60 3.44 4.02 -11.30
C SER A 60 4.10 5.10 -12.16
N ARG A 61 5.12 4.73 -12.96
CA ARG A 61 5.74 5.65 -13.93
C ARG A 61 4.75 6.11 -15.00
N GLY A 62 3.86 5.23 -15.45
CA GLY A 62 2.81 5.54 -16.42
C GLY A 62 1.77 6.55 -15.89
N GLU A 63 1.59 6.60 -14.57
CA GLU A 63 0.64 7.49 -13.90
C GLU A 63 1.25 8.84 -13.47
N LEU A 64 2.54 9.07 -13.75
CA LEU A 64 3.25 10.26 -13.29
C LEU A 64 2.92 11.49 -14.16
N TYR A 65 2.54 12.59 -13.51
CA TYR A 65 2.45 13.89 -14.16
C TYR A 65 3.84 14.50 -14.27
N ARG A 66 4.26 14.79 -15.52
CA ARG A 66 5.53 15.45 -15.85
C ARG A 66 5.28 16.75 -16.58
N PHE A 67 6.18 17.69 -16.37
CA PHE A 67 6.18 18.95 -17.12
C PHE A 67 7.59 19.50 -17.21
N VAL A 68 7.82 20.36 -18.19
CA VAL A 68 9.10 21.06 -18.35
C VAL A 68 9.02 22.39 -17.62
N ASP A 69 9.96 22.64 -16.71
CA ASP A 69 10.08 23.91 -16.01
C ASP A 69 10.68 24.99 -16.93
N ARG A 70 10.66 26.23 -16.49
CA ARG A 70 11.16 27.39 -17.25
C ARG A 70 12.64 27.28 -17.57
N ASP A 71 13.41 26.59 -16.74
CA ASP A 71 14.84 26.35 -16.91
C ASP A 71 15.15 25.14 -17.81
N GLY A 72 14.12 24.50 -18.36
CA GLY A 72 14.25 23.33 -19.24
C GLY A 72 14.34 21.99 -18.55
N GLU A 73 14.31 21.95 -17.23
CA GLU A 73 14.34 20.73 -16.43
C GLU A 73 12.97 20.01 -16.49
N VAL A 74 13.01 18.67 -16.52
CA VAL A 74 11.79 17.85 -16.45
C VAL A 74 11.48 17.56 -14.99
N LEU A 75 10.35 18.11 -14.53
CA LEU A 75 9.84 17.89 -13.18
C LEU A 75 8.66 16.93 -13.17
N ALA A 76 8.40 16.34 -12.02
CA ALA A 76 7.25 15.49 -11.76
C ALA A 76 6.48 15.97 -10.52
N LEU A 77 5.15 15.76 -10.52
CA LEU A 77 4.33 15.88 -9.33
C LEU A 77 4.49 14.59 -8.51
N ARG A 78 4.58 14.75 -7.19
CA ARG A 78 4.64 13.64 -6.25
C ARG A 78 3.43 12.71 -6.43
N SER A 79 3.69 11.48 -6.85
CA SER A 79 2.69 10.41 -6.96
C SER A 79 2.72 9.43 -5.78
N ASP A 80 3.80 9.45 -5.00
CA ASP A 80 4.01 8.61 -3.83
C ASP A 80 5.00 9.30 -2.87
N PHE A 81 4.76 9.19 -1.58
CA PHE A 81 5.63 9.78 -0.55
C PHE A 81 6.86 8.94 -0.27
N THR A 82 6.71 7.61 -0.20
CA THR A 82 7.76 6.69 0.25
C THR A 82 9.02 6.75 -0.62
N PRO A 83 8.95 6.69 -1.96
CA PRO A 83 10.14 6.84 -2.82
C PRO A 83 10.82 8.21 -2.68
N LEU A 84 10.03 9.27 -2.55
CA LEU A 84 10.55 10.62 -2.35
C LEU A 84 11.27 10.74 -0.99
N LEU A 85 10.66 10.22 0.08
CA LEU A 85 11.27 10.19 1.41
C LEU A 85 12.59 9.40 1.38
N ALA A 86 12.60 8.20 0.81
CA ALA A 86 13.78 7.36 0.72
C ALA A 86 14.94 8.09 0.01
N ARG A 87 14.65 8.72 -1.15
CA ARG A 87 15.64 9.50 -1.89
C ARG A 87 16.23 10.67 -1.11
N LEU A 88 15.42 11.32 -0.26
CA LEU A 88 15.88 12.46 0.54
C LEU A 88 16.62 12.04 1.82
N ILE A 89 16.27 10.89 2.41
CA ILE A 89 16.88 10.37 3.63
C ILE A 89 18.20 9.66 3.35
N ALA A 90 18.27 8.80 2.31
CA ALA A 90 19.43 7.98 2.03
C ALA A 90 20.79 8.74 2.07
N PRO A 91 20.95 9.89 1.41
CA PRO A 91 22.22 10.62 1.44
C PRO A 91 22.54 11.29 2.79
N ARG A 92 21.60 11.30 3.73
CA ARG A 92 21.71 11.98 5.03
C ARG A 92 21.92 11.02 6.21
N LEU A 93 21.86 9.71 5.97
CA LEU A 93 21.88 8.69 7.03
C LEU A 93 23.06 8.80 7.99
N GLY A 94 24.25 9.19 7.51
CA GLY A 94 25.44 9.34 8.35
C GLY A 94 25.33 10.37 9.47
N GLY A 95 24.33 11.24 9.42
CA GLY A 95 24.06 12.27 10.44
C GLY A 95 22.75 12.04 11.21
N LEU A 96 22.04 10.94 10.98
CA LEU A 96 20.75 10.67 11.60
C LEU A 96 20.85 9.55 12.64
N SER A 97 20.05 9.66 13.70
CA SER A 97 19.92 8.61 14.70
C SER A 97 18.83 7.62 14.29
N LEU A 98 19.13 6.33 14.38
CA LEU A 98 18.18 5.24 14.11
C LEU A 98 17.72 4.57 15.43
N PRO A 99 16.52 4.01 15.50
CA PRO A 99 15.49 4.04 14.47
C PRO A 99 14.79 5.39 14.37
N MET A 100 14.25 5.70 13.16
CA MET A 100 13.43 6.88 12.95
C MET A 100 11.97 6.49 12.75
N ARG A 101 11.09 7.16 13.49
CA ARG A 101 9.63 7.09 13.32
C ARG A 101 9.16 8.40 12.70
N LEU A 102 8.79 8.33 11.43
CA LEU A 102 8.43 9.50 10.64
C LEU A 102 7.00 9.39 10.15
N PHE A 103 6.28 10.49 10.06
CA PHE A 103 5.02 10.54 9.35
C PHE A 103 4.97 11.74 8.40
N TYR A 104 4.12 11.62 7.40
CA TYR A 104 3.84 12.68 6.45
C TYR A 104 2.35 12.75 6.15
N ARG A 105 1.93 13.90 5.62
CA ARG A 105 0.58 14.11 5.11
C ARG A 105 0.59 15.04 3.91
N GLY A 106 -0.39 14.91 3.03
CA GLY A 106 -0.52 15.78 1.86
C GLY A 106 -1.09 15.07 0.65
N ASP A 107 -1.11 15.81 -0.44
CA ASP A 107 -1.64 15.33 -1.72
C ASP A 107 -0.60 14.52 -2.48
N VAL A 108 -1.07 13.46 -3.13
CA VAL A 108 -0.38 12.79 -4.24
C VAL A 108 -1.21 12.97 -5.49
N VAL A 109 -0.53 13.10 -6.65
CA VAL A 109 -1.17 13.37 -7.93
C VAL A 109 -0.79 12.30 -8.92
N ARG A 110 -1.80 11.54 -9.41
CA ARG A 110 -1.61 10.45 -10.36
C ARG A 110 -2.51 10.63 -11.56
N TRP A 111 -1.96 10.45 -12.74
CA TRP A 111 -2.79 10.36 -13.93
C TRP A 111 -3.64 9.08 -13.85
N ALA A 112 -4.93 9.22 -14.05
CA ALA A 112 -5.84 8.09 -14.12
C ALA A 112 -6.72 8.25 -15.37
N GLU A 113 -6.93 7.12 -16.08
CA GLU A 113 -7.92 7.08 -17.15
C GLU A 113 -9.30 7.46 -16.63
N GLU A 114 -10.15 7.96 -17.52
CA GLU A 114 -11.55 8.33 -17.24
C GLU A 114 -12.39 7.09 -16.87
N ARG A 115 -12.16 6.57 -15.66
CA ARG A 115 -13.01 5.55 -15.05
C ARG A 115 -13.72 6.15 -13.84
N ALA A 116 -15.02 5.90 -13.74
CA ALA A 116 -15.82 6.38 -12.61
C ALA A 116 -15.16 6.00 -11.26
N GLY A 117 -14.93 7.00 -10.42
CA GLY A 117 -14.43 6.82 -9.05
C GLY A 117 -12.91 6.89 -8.86
N ARG A 118 -12.07 7.00 -9.89
CA ARG A 118 -10.64 7.25 -9.71
C ARG A 118 -10.35 8.74 -9.57
N LEU A 119 -9.78 9.10 -8.43
CA LEU A 119 -9.28 10.46 -8.18
C LEU A 119 -7.86 10.61 -8.77
N ARG A 120 -7.59 11.79 -9.32
CA ARG A 120 -6.25 12.19 -9.77
C ARG A 120 -5.44 12.85 -8.67
N GLU A 121 -6.13 13.50 -7.75
CA GLU A 121 -5.58 14.04 -6.52
C GLU A 121 -6.13 13.23 -5.36
N SER A 122 -5.28 12.78 -4.46
CA SER A 122 -5.69 12.07 -3.27
C SER A 122 -4.85 12.49 -2.08
N TYR A 123 -5.51 12.80 -0.97
CA TYR A 123 -4.85 13.21 0.25
C TYR A 123 -4.50 11.99 1.10
N GLN A 124 -3.24 11.89 1.50
CA GLN A 124 -2.70 10.75 2.25
C GLN A 124 -2.10 11.20 3.59
N VAL A 125 -2.20 10.32 4.58
CA VAL A 125 -1.39 10.32 5.80
C VAL A 125 -0.64 9.00 5.83
N GLY A 126 0.67 9.03 6.00
CA GLY A 126 1.49 7.82 6.06
C GLY A 126 2.54 7.88 7.15
N ALA A 127 3.00 6.72 7.59
CA ALA A 127 4.01 6.56 8.62
C ALA A 127 5.07 5.54 8.21
N GLU A 128 6.32 5.82 8.55
CA GLU A 128 7.49 5.04 8.17
C GLU A 128 8.37 4.80 9.41
N LEU A 129 8.74 3.55 9.64
CA LEU A 129 9.73 3.12 10.63
C LEU A 129 10.99 2.70 9.88
N LEU A 130 12.05 3.46 10.05
CA LEU A 130 13.33 3.29 9.35
C LEU A 130 14.43 2.89 10.33
N GLY A 131 15.23 1.91 9.95
CA GLY A 131 16.39 1.47 10.72
C GLY A 131 16.08 0.41 11.79
N GLU A 132 14.90 -0.21 11.74
CA GLU A 132 14.54 -1.33 12.62
C GLU A 132 14.10 -2.53 11.78
N ASP A 133 14.82 -3.64 11.93
CA ASP A 133 14.56 -4.87 11.17
C ASP A 133 13.69 -5.87 11.95
N GLY A 134 13.23 -6.89 11.25
CA GLY A 134 12.56 -8.05 11.82
C GLY A 134 11.05 -7.89 11.97
N GLU A 135 10.46 -9.00 12.47
CA GLU A 135 9.00 -9.15 12.61
C GLU A 135 8.39 -8.23 13.68
N ALA A 136 9.19 -7.80 14.67
CA ALA A 136 8.74 -6.86 15.70
C ALA A 136 8.42 -5.49 15.12
N ALA A 137 9.26 -4.98 14.21
CA ALA A 137 9.01 -3.71 13.50
C ALA A 137 7.79 -3.83 12.57
N GLU A 138 7.62 -4.96 11.88
CA GLU A 138 6.44 -5.24 11.07
C GLU A 138 5.15 -5.26 11.92
N ALA A 139 5.20 -5.90 13.10
CA ALA A 139 4.08 -5.94 14.02
C ALA A 139 3.75 -4.56 14.62
N GLU A 140 4.77 -3.75 14.96
CA GLU A 140 4.59 -2.37 15.42
C GLU A 140 3.81 -1.55 14.39
N VAL A 141 4.26 -1.57 13.13
CA VAL A 141 3.67 -0.77 12.06
C VAL A 141 2.27 -1.26 11.71
N LEU A 142 2.04 -2.58 11.66
CA LEU A 142 0.71 -3.15 11.43
C LEU A 142 -0.24 -2.78 12.58
N ARG A 143 0.19 -2.87 13.84
CA ARG A 143 -0.60 -2.46 15.01
C ARG A 143 -0.97 -0.97 14.92
N LEU A 144 0.00 -0.10 14.62
CA LEU A 144 -0.27 1.33 14.46
C LEU A 144 -1.29 1.60 13.35
N PHE A 145 -1.19 0.90 12.22
CA PHE A 145 -2.18 1.01 11.15
C PHE A 145 -3.59 0.63 11.63
N LEU A 146 -3.72 -0.44 12.43
CA LEU A 146 -4.98 -0.88 13.00
C LEU A 146 -5.52 0.12 14.04
N ASP A 147 -4.66 0.65 14.92
CA ASP A 147 -5.02 1.69 15.90
C ASP A 147 -5.58 2.94 15.20
N LEU A 148 -4.91 3.38 14.12
CA LEU A 148 -5.38 4.50 13.31
C LEU A 148 -6.72 4.17 12.64
N LEU A 149 -6.84 3.00 12.02
CA LEU A 149 -8.06 2.58 11.34
C LEU A 149 -9.24 2.48 12.31
N ALA A 150 -9.06 1.90 13.48
CA ALA A 150 -10.07 1.85 14.54
C ALA A 150 -10.54 3.24 14.94
N SER A 151 -9.61 4.20 15.05
CA SER A 151 -9.93 5.58 15.44
C SER A 151 -10.81 6.35 14.44
N THR A 152 -10.84 5.91 13.18
CA THR A 152 -11.64 6.56 12.13
C THR A 152 -13.13 6.30 12.24
N GLY A 153 -13.54 5.23 12.91
CA GLY A 153 -14.93 4.81 13.00
C GLY A 153 -15.58 4.41 11.68
N VAL A 154 -14.79 4.11 10.63
CA VAL A 154 -15.35 3.65 9.34
C VAL A 154 -16.10 2.33 9.51
N PRO A 155 -17.19 2.11 8.77
CA PRO A 155 -17.96 0.87 8.87
C PRO A 155 -17.24 -0.30 8.20
N ARG A 156 -17.32 -1.48 8.83
CA ARG A 156 -16.79 -2.75 8.31
C ARG A 156 -15.32 -2.66 7.87
N PRO A 157 -14.42 -2.20 8.75
CA PRO A 157 -13.01 -2.19 8.44
C PRO A 157 -12.47 -3.62 8.32
N ALA A 158 -11.63 -3.85 7.30
CA ALA A 158 -10.96 -5.13 7.11
C ALA A 158 -9.51 -4.90 6.71
N VAL A 159 -8.62 -5.77 7.16
CA VAL A 159 -7.19 -5.74 6.81
C VAL A 159 -6.76 -7.12 6.34
N ILE A 160 -6.22 -7.17 5.15
CA ILE A 160 -5.64 -8.38 4.57
C ILE A 160 -4.11 -8.28 4.67
N VAL A 161 -3.51 -9.32 5.21
CA VAL A 161 -2.07 -9.42 5.44
C VAL A 161 -1.49 -10.52 4.56
N GLY A 162 -0.28 -10.34 4.07
CA GLY A 162 0.46 -11.32 3.30
C GLY A 162 1.94 -10.98 3.21
N PHE A 163 2.63 -11.56 2.22
CA PHE A 163 4.04 -11.31 1.99
C PHE A 163 4.32 -11.17 0.51
N ALA A 164 5.14 -10.19 0.14
CA ALA A 164 5.68 -10.08 -1.21
C ALA A 164 6.54 -11.30 -1.52
N GLY A 165 6.30 -11.92 -2.67
CA GLY A 165 7.04 -13.11 -3.12
C GLY A 165 6.68 -14.42 -2.40
N ALA A 166 5.64 -14.44 -1.57
CA ALA A 166 5.25 -15.66 -0.86
C ALA A 166 4.95 -16.86 -1.77
N LEU A 167 4.49 -16.60 -2.97
CA LEU A 167 4.11 -17.62 -3.95
C LEU A 167 5.15 -17.86 -5.05
N ASP A 168 6.28 -17.12 -5.06
CA ASP A 168 7.27 -17.14 -6.14
C ASP A 168 7.76 -18.56 -6.45
N GLU A 169 8.13 -19.34 -5.45
CA GLU A 169 8.61 -20.71 -5.63
C GLU A 169 7.52 -21.63 -6.20
N LEU A 170 6.28 -21.49 -5.75
CA LEU A 170 5.14 -22.27 -6.26
C LEU A 170 4.78 -21.89 -7.70
N LEU A 171 4.86 -20.60 -8.04
CA LEU A 171 4.61 -20.10 -9.39
C LEU A 171 5.68 -20.59 -10.37
N LEU A 172 6.95 -20.49 -9.98
CA LEU A 172 8.09 -20.99 -10.79
C LEU A 172 8.01 -22.48 -11.00
N ALA A 173 7.75 -23.27 -9.95
CA ALA A 173 7.67 -24.71 -10.03
C ALA A 173 6.51 -25.19 -10.92
N ALA A 174 5.38 -24.47 -10.93
CA ALA A 174 4.19 -24.83 -11.67
C ALA A 174 4.22 -24.41 -13.15
N ALA A 175 4.72 -23.22 -13.46
CA ALA A 175 4.58 -22.61 -14.78
C ALA A 175 5.93 -22.12 -15.40
N GLY A 176 7.03 -22.26 -14.68
CA GLY A 176 8.32 -21.74 -15.10
C GLY A 176 8.33 -20.20 -15.20
N GLU A 177 9.43 -19.64 -15.67
CA GLU A 177 9.58 -18.17 -15.74
C GLU A 177 8.55 -17.51 -16.67
N SER A 178 8.27 -18.11 -17.83
CA SER A 178 7.39 -17.54 -18.85
C SER A 178 5.90 -17.64 -18.55
N GLY A 179 5.48 -18.63 -17.77
CA GLY A 179 4.06 -18.86 -17.43
C GLY A 179 3.63 -18.29 -16.09
N SER A 180 4.58 -17.88 -15.26
CA SER A 180 4.32 -17.46 -13.87
C SER A 180 3.42 -16.22 -13.78
N ALA A 181 3.52 -15.28 -14.71
CA ALA A 181 2.70 -14.08 -14.73
C ALA A 181 1.22 -14.38 -14.92
N ASP A 182 0.87 -15.26 -15.88
CA ASP A 182 -0.52 -15.66 -16.11
C ASP A 182 -1.07 -16.46 -14.95
N LEU A 183 -0.24 -17.33 -14.36
CA LEU A 183 -0.63 -18.12 -13.19
C LEU A 183 -0.84 -17.22 -11.96
N ALA A 184 0.05 -16.26 -11.69
CA ALA A 184 -0.11 -15.27 -10.63
C ALA A 184 -1.41 -14.46 -10.78
N ALA A 185 -1.69 -14.00 -12.00
CA ALA A 185 -2.94 -13.30 -12.32
C ALA A 185 -4.18 -14.18 -12.08
N ALA A 186 -4.13 -15.45 -12.44
CA ALA A 186 -5.25 -16.39 -12.20
C ALA A 186 -5.44 -16.65 -10.70
N VAL A 187 -4.37 -16.74 -9.91
CA VAL A 187 -4.43 -16.84 -8.43
C VAL A 187 -5.05 -15.58 -7.82
N ALA A 188 -4.56 -14.40 -8.20
CA ALA A 188 -5.07 -13.11 -7.71
C ALA A 188 -6.57 -12.91 -8.02
N ARG A 189 -7.02 -13.34 -9.20
CA ARG A 189 -8.44 -13.30 -9.58
C ARG A 189 -9.28 -14.47 -9.05
N ARG A 190 -8.66 -15.37 -8.29
CA ARG A 190 -9.29 -16.59 -7.73
C ARG A 190 -9.95 -17.48 -8.79
N GLU A 191 -9.37 -17.53 -9.97
CA GLU A 191 -9.84 -18.31 -11.11
C GLU A 191 -9.36 -19.77 -11.02
N ARG A 192 -9.96 -20.57 -10.13
CA ARG A 192 -9.57 -21.97 -9.86
C ARG A 192 -9.37 -22.82 -11.12
N SER A 193 -10.25 -22.68 -12.11
CA SER A 193 -10.16 -23.43 -13.38
C SER A 193 -8.95 -23.00 -14.22
N ALA A 194 -8.63 -21.71 -14.24
CA ALA A 194 -7.45 -21.17 -14.91
C ALA A 194 -6.18 -21.64 -14.23
N VAL A 195 -6.12 -21.58 -12.87
CA VAL A 195 -4.99 -22.09 -12.10
C VAL A 195 -4.69 -23.56 -12.41
N ARG A 196 -5.73 -24.43 -12.48
CA ARG A 196 -5.55 -25.84 -12.89
C ARG A 196 -5.01 -25.97 -14.31
N ARG A 197 -5.57 -25.23 -15.26
CA ARG A 197 -5.16 -25.28 -16.67
C ARG A 197 -3.71 -24.83 -16.86
N LEU A 198 -3.25 -23.88 -16.06
CA LEU A 198 -1.88 -23.35 -16.08
C LEU A 198 -0.89 -24.20 -15.26
N GLY A 199 -1.30 -25.36 -14.78
CA GLY A 199 -0.41 -26.27 -14.04
C GLY A 199 -0.27 -25.97 -12.54
N GLY A 200 -1.14 -25.13 -11.99
CA GLY A 200 -1.10 -24.76 -10.58
C GLY A 200 -1.23 -25.97 -9.64
N SER A 201 -0.38 -26.02 -8.62
CA SER A 201 -0.31 -27.09 -7.62
C SER A 201 -1.55 -27.12 -6.71
N ALA A 202 -1.69 -28.19 -5.92
CA ALA A 202 -2.73 -28.28 -4.89
C ALA A 202 -2.64 -27.12 -3.89
N ALA A 203 -1.42 -26.73 -3.47
CA ALA A 203 -1.19 -25.60 -2.57
C ALA A 203 -1.69 -24.27 -3.17
N LEU A 204 -1.45 -24.01 -4.46
CA LEU A 204 -1.99 -22.81 -5.13
C LEU A 204 -3.51 -22.83 -5.22
N LEU A 205 -4.13 -24.01 -5.40
CA LEU A 205 -5.59 -24.14 -5.38
C LEU A 205 -6.18 -23.86 -3.99
N GLU A 206 -5.49 -24.26 -2.94
CA GLU A 206 -5.88 -23.93 -1.56
C GLU A 206 -5.74 -22.44 -1.27
N VAL A 207 -4.66 -21.79 -1.76
CA VAL A 207 -4.51 -20.34 -1.71
C VAL A 207 -5.68 -19.63 -2.40
N VAL A 208 -6.10 -20.09 -3.57
CA VAL A 208 -7.28 -19.56 -4.27
C VAL A 208 -8.55 -19.68 -3.44
N ASP A 209 -8.74 -20.82 -2.76
CA ASP A 209 -9.97 -21.13 -2.03
C ASP A 209 -10.01 -20.49 -0.64
N LYS A 210 -8.85 -20.41 0.07
CA LYS A 210 -8.76 -20.10 1.50
C LYS A 210 -7.81 -18.96 1.83
N GLY A 211 -7.06 -18.44 0.85
CA GLY A 211 -6.03 -17.41 1.03
C GLY A 211 -4.65 -17.96 1.43
N VAL A 212 -4.60 -19.14 2.03
CA VAL A 212 -3.37 -19.80 2.48
C VAL A 212 -3.40 -21.30 2.15
N PRO A 213 -2.23 -21.97 1.97
CA PRO A 213 -2.18 -23.42 1.84
C PRO A 213 -2.50 -24.08 3.18
N ALA A 214 -3.08 -25.27 3.14
CA ALA A 214 -3.38 -26.06 4.35
C ALA A 214 -2.09 -26.52 5.08
N ASP A 215 -1.05 -26.82 4.29
CA ASP A 215 0.29 -27.11 4.79
C ASP A 215 1.22 -25.92 4.49
N PRO A 216 1.60 -25.12 5.50
CA PRO A 216 2.54 -24.02 5.30
C PRO A 216 3.90 -24.44 4.75
N ALA A 217 4.33 -25.70 4.96
CA ALA A 217 5.59 -26.22 4.44
C ALA A 217 5.65 -26.20 2.91
N ALA A 218 4.50 -26.18 2.21
CA ALA A 218 4.42 -26.00 0.78
C ALA A 218 5.03 -24.68 0.29
N LEU A 219 5.18 -23.68 1.17
CA LEU A 219 5.80 -22.39 0.88
C LEU A 219 7.31 -22.36 1.21
N GLY A 220 7.93 -23.50 1.48
CA GLY A 220 9.35 -23.57 1.82
C GLY A 220 9.67 -22.67 3.05
N ARG A 221 10.69 -21.82 2.91
CA ARG A 221 11.12 -20.89 3.99
C ARG A 221 10.03 -19.89 4.40
N MET A 222 9.09 -19.59 3.53
CA MET A 222 7.98 -18.66 3.84
C MET A 222 6.94 -19.31 4.76
N GLY A 223 6.89 -20.64 4.86
CA GLY A 223 5.91 -21.35 5.70
C GLY A 223 6.05 -21.04 7.19
N GLU A 224 7.28 -21.02 7.73
CA GLU A 224 7.52 -20.65 9.12
C GLU A 224 7.15 -19.18 9.40
N ARG A 225 7.49 -18.29 8.46
CA ARG A 225 7.15 -16.87 8.56
C ARG A 225 5.63 -16.66 8.53
N LEU A 226 4.93 -17.40 7.68
CA LEU A 226 3.46 -17.41 7.64
C LEU A 226 2.86 -17.85 8.99
N ALA A 227 3.40 -18.88 9.63
CA ALA A 227 2.90 -19.33 10.91
C ALA A 227 3.05 -18.25 11.99
N ARG A 228 4.23 -17.63 12.11
CA ARG A 228 4.44 -16.53 13.07
C ARG A 228 3.58 -15.31 12.77
N CYS A 229 3.38 -14.98 11.49
CA CYS A 229 2.46 -13.92 11.09
C CYS A 229 1.02 -14.24 11.51
N ALA A 230 0.57 -15.47 11.34
CA ALA A 230 -0.77 -15.87 11.77
C ALA A 230 -0.97 -15.72 13.30
N GLU A 231 0.05 -16.01 14.10
CA GLU A 231 0.03 -15.76 15.56
C GLU A 231 -0.08 -14.26 15.86
N THR A 232 0.71 -13.41 15.17
CA THR A 232 0.65 -11.95 15.30
C THR A 232 -0.72 -11.41 14.90
N VAL A 233 -1.27 -11.87 13.78
CA VAL A 233 -2.61 -11.49 13.30
C VAL A 233 -3.68 -11.90 14.30
N ALA A 234 -3.59 -13.11 14.88
CA ALA A 234 -4.54 -13.57 15.90
C ALA A 234 -4.49 -12.68 17.16
N ALA A 235 -3.29 -12.31 17.62
CA ALA A 235 -3.12 -11.42 18.77
C ALA A 235 -3.70 -10.02 18.47
N LEU A 236 -3.43 -9.44 17.30
CA LEU A 236 -3.96 -8.13 16.88
C LEU A 236 -5.48 -8.16 16.69
N SER A 237 -6.04 -9.25 16.16
CA SER A 237 -7.50 -9.43 16.05
C SER A 237 -8.18 -9.42 17.44
N GLY A 238 -7.51 -9.92 18.45
CA GLY A 238 -8.01 -9.86 19.84
C GLY A 238 -8.01 -8.44 20.42
N LEU A 239 -7.10 -7.58 19.95
CA LEU A 239 -7.03 -6.16 20.35
C LEU A 239 -8.01 -5.27 19.57
N HIS A 240 -8.34 -5.66 18.34
CA HIS A 240 -9.22 -4.90 17.43
C HIS A 240 -10.38 -5.77 16.93
N PRO A 241 -11.31 -6.16 17.81
CA PRO A 241 -12.43 -7.03 17.42
C PRO A 241 -13.40 -6.41 16.42
N GLU A 242 -13.36 -5.08 16.25
CA GLU A 242 -14.13 -4.32 15.27
C GLU A 242 -13.55 -4.40 13.86
N ILE A 243 -12.28 -4.83 13.70
CA ILE A 243 -11.59 -4.94 12.41
C ILE A 243 -11.50 -6.41 12.01
N ALA A 244 -11.99 -6.77 10.83
CA ALA A 244 -11.78 -8.09 10.26
C ALA A 244 -10.32 -8.21 9.76
N ILE A 245 -9.48 -8.98 10.45
CA ILE A 245 -8.08 -9.16 10.04
C ILE A 245 -7.89 -10.60 9.58
N GLY A 246 -7.26 -10.79 8.42
CA GLY A 246 -6.98 -12.11 7.86
C GLY A 246 -5.69 -12.17 7.05
N VAL A 247 -5.15 -13.38 6.91
CA VAL A 247 -4.01 -13.65 6.03
C VAL A 247 -4.52 -14.21 4.71
N ASP A 248 -4.10 -13.59 3.60
CA ASP A 248 -4.49 -13.99 2.26
C ASP A 248 -3.39 -13.74 1.24
N LEU A 249 -2.69 -14.79 0.86
CA LEU A 249 -1.58 -14.71 -0.09
C LEU A 249 -2.04 -14.50 -1.54
N ALA A 250 -3.29 -14.85 -1.88
CA ALA A 250 -3.83 -14.62 -3.21
C ALA A 250 -3.94 -13.12 -3.54
N GLU A 251 -4.23 -12.28 -2.53
CA GLU A 251 -4.30 -10.83 -2.65
C GLU A 251 -2.98 -10.23 -3.16
N PHE A 252 -1.86 -10.86 -2.79
CA PHE A 252 -0.50 -10.40 -3.10
C PHE A 252 0.23 -11.29 -4.12
N ALA A 253 -0.49 -12.20 -4.79
CA ALA A 253 0.10 -13.16 -5.72
C ALA A 253 0.87 -12.52 -6.89
N GLN A 254 0.56 -11.26 -7.22
CA GLN A 254 1.22 -10.50 -8.28
C GLN A 254 2.48 -9.76 -7.81
N LEU A 255 2.78 -9.74 -6.52
CA LEU A 255 3.98 -9.10 -5.97
C LEU A 255 5.11 -10.12 -5.88
N THR A 256 6.08 -10.04 -6.80
CA THR A 256 7.26 -10.92 -6.82
C THR A 256 8.51 -10.24 -6.24
N VAL A 257 9.35 -11.04 -5.60
CA VAL A 257 10.70 -10.67 -5.17
C VAL A 257 11.78 -11.46 -5.89
N ASP A 258 11.42 -12.54 -6.59
CA ASP A 258 12.37 -13.39 -7.29
C ASP A 258 12.83 -12.75 -8.61
N PRO A 259 14.16 -12.57 -8.84
CA PRO A 259 14.67 -11.97 -10.07
C PRO A 259 14.45 -12.84 -11.32
N ARG A 260 14.18 -14.14 -11.17
CA ARG A 260 13.88 -15.07 -12.29
C ARG A 260 12.48 -14.84 -12.84
N LEU A 261 11.59 -14.29 -12.04
CA LEU A 261 10.26 -13.91 -12.49
C LEU A 261 10.33 -12.57 -13.20
N GLY A 262 9.99 -12.58 -14.49
CA GLY A 262 9.88 -11.36 -15.30
C GLY A 262 8.79 -10.42 -14.77
N THR A 263 8.91 -9.14 -15.09
CA THR A 263 7.84 -8.16 -14.78
C THR A 263 6.91 -8.02 -15.98
N SER A 264 5.60 -7.99 -15.70
CA SER A 264 4.53 -7.75 -16.67
C SER A 264 3.41 -6.98 -15.96
N ASP A 265 2.33 -6.68 -16.69
CA ASP A 265 1.13 -6.08 -16.07
C ASP A 265 0.50 -6.99 -15.00
N SER A 266 0.73 -8.30 -15.12
CA SER A 266 0.18 -9.34 -14.23
C SER A 266 1.15 -9.79 -13.13
N LEU A 267 2.43 -9.42 -13.19
CA LEU A 267 3.44 -9.79 -12.21
C LEU A 267 4.44 -8.65 -12.06
N GLN A 268 4.41 -8.00 -10.92
CA GLN A 268 5.18 -6.79 -10.67
C GLN A 268 6.29 -7.07 -9.66
N ARG A 269 7.51 -6.67 -10.02
CA ARG A 269 8.58 -6.62 -9.02
C ARG A 269 8.25 -5.50 -8.04
N SER A 270 7.85 -5.91 -6.85
CA SER A 270 7.55 -4.99 -5.77
C SER A 270 8.82 -4.37 -5.20
N TYR A 271 8.73 -3.14 -4.73
CA TYR A 271 9.73 -2.63 -3.78
C TYR A 271 9.52 -3.25 -2.38
N TYR A 272 8.32 -3.79 -2.09
CA TYR A 272 8.11 -4.60 -0.89
C TYR A 272 8.90 -5.91 -0.97
N ASP A 273 9.49 -6.31 0.15
CA ASP A 273 10.32 -7.51 0.28
C ASP A 273 10.06 -8.31 1.57
N GLY A 274 8.96 -8.00 2.22
CA GLY A 274 8.54 -8.63 3.46
C GLY A 274 7.03 -8.66 3.63
N LEU A 275 6.58 -8.37 4.86
CA LEU A 275 5.17 -8.18 5.18
C LEU A 275 4.56 -7.15 4.22
N VAL A 276 3.35 -7.43 3.75
CA VAL A 276 2.49 -6.48 3.04
C VAL A 276 1.07 -6.57 3.60
N PHE A 277 0.36 -5.46 3.61
CA PHE A 277 -1.03 -5.45 4.04
C PHE A 277 -1.83 -4.38 3.31
N ARG A 278 -3.14 -4.60 3.19
CA ARG A 278 -4.11 -3.65 2.65
C ARG A 278 -5.30 -3.51 3.58
N GLY A 279 -5.76 -2.28 3.73
CA GLY A 279 -6.95 -1.93 4.49
C GLY A 279 -8.13 -1.61 3.58
N TYR A 280 -9.28 -2.09 3.96
CA TYR A 280 -10.55 -1.92 3.26
C TYR A 280 -11.62 -1.44 4.22
N ALA A 281 -12.61 -0.72 3.72
CA ALA A 281 -13.76 -0.30 4.51
C ALA A 281 -15.04 -0.24 3.67
N GLY A 282 -16.18 -0.20 4.37
CA GLY A 282 -17.51 -0.08 3.76
C GLY A 282 -18.04 -1.38 3.15
N ALA A 283 -19.30 -1.34 2.71
CA ALA A 283 -19.98 -2.50 2.13
C ALA A 283 -19.39 -2.96 0.79
N GLY A 284 -18.73 -2.04 0.06
CA GLY A 284 -18.08 -2.30 -1.23
C GLY A 284 -16.61 -2.72 -1.15
N GLY A 285 -16.04 -2.81 0.06
CA GLY A 285 -14.62 -3.12 0.22
C GLY A 285 -13.71 -2.10 -0.47
N ILE A 286 -13.93 -0.81 -0.20
CA ILE A 286 -13.11 0.26 -0.77
C ILE A 286 -11.74 0.20 -0.10
N GLU A 287 -10.68 0.13 -0.90
CA GLU A 287 -9.31 0.23 -0.40
C GLU A 287 -9.06 1.61 0.18
N ILE A 288 -8.61 1.65 1.43
CA ILE A 288 -8.39 2.87 2.20
C ILE A 288 -6.94 3.11 2.55
N GLY A 289 -6.05 2.18 2.23
CA GLY A 289 -4.63 2.28 2.47
C GLY A 289 -3.96 0.93 2.59
N GLY A 290 -2.68 0.95 2.86
CA GLY A 290 -1.88 -0.25 3.03
C GLY A 290 -0.40 0.07 3.18
N GLY A 291 0.40 -0.96 3.36
CA GLY A 291 1.81 -0.81 3.57
C GLY A 291 2.56 -2.13 3.60
N GLY A 292 3.80 -2.08 4.07
CA GLY A 292 4.64 -3.25 4.19
C GLY A 292 6.12 -2.91 4.37
N ARG A 293 6.96 -3.95 4.39
CA ARG A 293 8.42 -3.84 4.43
C ARG A 293 8.98 -3.58 3.04
N TYR A 294 9.91 -2.64 2.93
CA TYR A 294 10.44 -2.18 1.65
C TYR A 294 11.95 -1.86 1.67
N ASN A 295 12.76 -2.71 2.29
CA ASN A 295 14.22 -2.53 2.39
C ASN A 295 14.85 -2.33 0.99
N ARG A 296 14.36 -3.06 -0.02
CA ARG A 296 14.84 -2.96 -1.42
C ARG A 296 14.79 -1.56 -2.02
N LEU A 297 13.94 -0.69 -1.53
CA LEU A 297 13.90 0.68 -2.00
C LEU A 297 15.18 1.43 -1.61
N PHE A 298 15.69 1.18 -0.40
CA PHE A 298 16.95 1.74 0.07
C PHE A 298 18.16 1.05 -0.57
N ASP A 299 18.08 -0.28 -0.84
CA ASP A 299 19.13 -0.99 -1.59
C ASP A 299 19.37 -0.36 -2.98
N GLN A 300 18.29 0.06 -3.67
CA GLN A 300 18.39 0.77 -4.95
C GLN A 300 19.10 2.12 -4.85
N LEU A 301 19.11 2.71 -3.65
CA LEU A 301 19.82 3.95 -3.35
C LEU A 301 21.24 3.70 -2.79
N GLY A 302 21.69 2.44 -2.78
CA GLY A 302 23.02 2.04 -2.31
C GLY A 302 23.15 2.06 -0.78
N VAL A 303 22.05 1.92 -0.05
CA VAL A 303 22.02 2.02 1.41
C VAL A 303 21.30 0.81 1.99
N ASP A 304 21.96 0.11 2.92
CA ASP A 304 21.34 -0.96 3.71
C ASP A 304 20.58 -0.34 4.90
N LEU A 305 19.27 -0.13 4.73
CA LEU A 305 18.41 0.44 5.75
C LEU A 305 17.08 -0.32 5.78
N PRO A 306 16.80 -1.07 6.86
CA PRO A 306 15.49 -1.66 7.06
C PRO A 306 14.38 -0.60 7.13
N ALA A 307 13.31 -0.85 6.40
CA ALA A 307 12.21 0.11 6.28
C ALA A 307 10.86 -0.60 6.19
N VAL A 308 9.91 -0.15 6.99
CA VAL A 308 8.52 -0.62 6.97
C VAL A 308 7.60 0.56 7.24
N GLY A 309 6.48 0.64 6.51
CA GLY A 309 5.57 1.77 6.65
C GLY A 309 4.24 1.54 5.95
N PHE A 310 3.38 2.55 6.01
CA PHE A 310 2.06 2.50 5.39
C PHE A 310 1.55 3.87 4.99
N THR A 311 0.49 3.87 4.18
CA THR A 311 -0.33 5.06 3.89
C THR A 311 -1.81 4.78 4.12
N LEU A 312 -2.54 5.83 4.55
CA LEU A 312 -4.00 5.90 4.60
C LEU A 312 -4.49 7.01 3.67
N GLY A 313 -5.47 6.71 2.81
CA GLY A 313 -6.11 7.66 1.92
C GLY A 313 -7.33 8.31 2.59
N LEU A 314 -7.22 9.60 2.92
CA LEU A 314 -8.28 10.32 3.61
C LEU A 314 -9.56 10.46 2.77
N ASP A 315 -9.43 10.54 1.46
CA ASP A 315 -10.59 10.65 0.56
C ASP A 315 -11.44 9.38 0.59
N GLY A 316 -10.80 8.21 0.57
CA GLY A 316 -11.45 6.91 0.74
C GLY A 316 -12.16 6.80 2.09
N LEU A 317 -11.45 7.11 3.17
CA LEU A 317 -11.99 7.11 4.53
C LEU A 317 -13.20 8.05 4.68
N THR A 318 -13.08 9.28 4.16
CA THR A 318 -14.15 10.29 4.23
C THR A 318 -15.37 9.84 3.42
N SER A 319 -15.17 9.25 2.23
CA SER A 319 -16.27 8.80 1.38
C SER A 319 -17.06 7.67 2.04
N VAL A 320 -16.37 6.69 2.65
CA VAL A 320 -16.99 5.57 3.36
C VAL A 320 -17.74 6.04 4.61
N ALA A 321 -17.15 6.95 5.39
CA ALA A 321 -17.77 7.53 6.57
C ALA A 321 -19.05 8.32 6.21
N THR A 322 -19.02 9.07 5.11
CA THR A 322 -20.18 9.86 4.64
C THR A 322 -21.31 8.96 4.13
N ALA A 323 -20.97 7.85 3.45
CA ALA A 323 -21.99 6.90 2.98
C ALA A 323 -22.71 6.16 4.11
N ALA A 324 -22.10 6.06 5.29
CA ALA A 324 -22.66 5.43 6.49
C ALA A 324 -23.48 6.38 7.36
N ALA A 325 -23.31 7.70 7.19
CA ALA A 325 -24.12 8.68 7.93
C ALA A 325 -25.56 8.66 7.39
N PRO A 326 -26.60 8.73 8.27
CA PRO A 326 -27.99 8.91 7.84
C PRO A 326 -28.06 10.17 6.96
N GLN A 327 -28.68 10.06 5.78
CA GLN A 327 -28.98 11.24 4.96
C GLN A 327 -29.85 12.16 5.81
N GLU A 328 -29.32 13.28 6.28
CA GLU A 328 -30.15 14.35 6.79
C GLU A 328 -31.06 14.78 5.65
N VAL A 329 -32.31 14.37 5.74
CA VAL A 329 -33.37 14.84 4.85
C VAL A 329 -33.47 16.34 5.09
N GLY A 330 -32.93 17.11 4.15
CA GLY A 330 -32.95 18.57 4.20
C GLY A 330 -34.40 19.06 4.35
N SER A 331 -34.65 19.76 5.43
CA SER A 331 -35.84 20.57 5.65
C SER A 331 -35.68 21.92 4.95
#